data_d17e618e07ffcf0bd1753f5b754b99fd
#
_entry.id   d17e618e07ffcf0bd1753f5b754b99fd
#
_cell.length_a   1.000
_cell.length_b   1.000
_cell.length_c   1.000
_cell.angle_alpha   90.00
_cell.angle_beta   90.00
_cell.angle_gamma   90.00
#
_symmetry.space_group_name_H-M   'P 1'
#
loop_
_entity.id
_entity.type
_entity.pdbx_description
1 polymer ?
#
loop_
_entity_poly.entity_id
_entity_poly.type
_entity_poly.pdbx_seq_one_letter_code
_entity_poly.pdbx_strand_id
1 'polypeptide(L)'
;RRYSQAETDAGVALNAAVILDDPRRIQATMPLLVAAAEKAGMKVKAVTWLDASGIVGQSMGLLRMVLYLAVLIIFAVALVIINNAMVMATLQRVKEIGTMRAIGAQRRFVLVLVVVEVVTTGLVFGGLGALVGILIVQAIGWAGGIAATNDTMYFLFSGPALIPRLGTASLLTSVAIVFLVSILSALYPAVLAMRVTPLEAMQSDE
;
A
#
# COMPACT_ATOMS: atom_id res chain seq x y z
N ARG A 1 35.43 -1.25 18.24
CA ARG A 1 36.82 -1.69 17.99
C ARG A 1 36.90 -2.03 16.51
N ARG A 2 37.72 -1.32 15.72
CA ARG A 2 37.99 -1.68 14.33
C ARG A 2 39.10 -2.72 14.35
N TYR A 3 38.85 -3.88 13.75
CA TYR A 3 39.86 -4.92 13.56
C TYR A 3 40.85 -4.46 12.49
N SER A 4 42.14 -4.73 12.71
CA SER A 4 43.14 -4.50 11.67
C SER A 4 43.05 -5.56 10.60
N GLN A 5 43.59 -5.25 9.40
CA GLN A 5 43.57 -6.20 8.27
C GLN A 5 44.29 -7.51 8.63
N ALA A 6 45.33 -7.42 9.41
CA ALA A 6 46.07 -8.58 9.92
C ALA A 6 45.27 -9.48 10.91
N GLU A 7 44.37 -8.88 11.69
CA GLU A 7 43.46 -9.65 12.56
C GLU A 7 42.31 -10.30 11.74
N THR A 8 41.92 -9.69 10.65
CA THR A 8 40.91 -10.24 9.70
C THR A 8 41.54 -11.41 8.92
N ASP A 9 42.78 -11.30 8.50
CA ASP A 9 43.52 -12.35 7.78
C ASP A 9 43.87 -13.53 8.69
N ALA A 10 43.95 -13.32 10.01
CA ALA A 10 44.18 -14.39 11.03
C ALA A 10 42.92 -15.24 11.29
N GLY A 11 41.81 -14.98 10.64
CA GLY A 11 40.67 -15.90 10.57
C GLY A 11 39.73 -15.93 11.79
N VAL A 12 39.76 -14.94 12.67
CA VAL A 12 38.82 -14.86 13.81
C VAL A 12 37.70 -13.86 13.49
N ALA A 13 36.81 -14.21 12.57
CA ALA A 13 35.55 -13.48 12.35
C ALA A 13 34.43 -14.18 13.11
N LEU A 14 33.82 -13.49 14.09
CA LEU A 14 32.65 -13.98 14.81
C LEU A 14 31.37 -13.92 14.00
N ASN A 15 31.29 -12.97 13.06
CA ASN A 15 30.12 -12.74 12.18
C ASN A 15 30.59 -12.35 10.79
N ALA A 16 29.94 -12.90 9.76
CA ALA A 16 30.13 -12.51 8.37
C ALA A 16 28.78 -12.05 7.78
N ALA A 17 28.78 -10.92 7.08
CA ALA A 17 27.61 -10.44 6.34
C ALA A 17 27.72 -10.86 4.88
N VAL A 18 26.74 -11.59 4.38
CA VAL A 18 26.62 -11.95 2.96
C VAL A 18 25.56 -11.06 2.34
N ILE A 19 25.96 -10.26 1.36
CA ILE A 19 25.08 -9.37 0.59
C ILE A 19 24.73 -10.07 -0.72
N LEU A 20 23.44 -10.23 -0.97
CA LEU A 20 22.93 -10.80 -2.21
C LEU A 20 22.50 -9.67 -3.17
N ASP A 21 22.78 -9.83 -4.46
CA ASP A 21 22.35 -8.90 -5.50
C ASP A 21 20.82 -8.85 -5.62
N ASP A 22 20.12 -9.97 -5.39
CA ASP A 22 18.68 -10.06 -5.39
C ASP A 22 18.15 -10.45 -3.99
N PRO A 23 17.52 -9.50 -3.25
CA PRO A 23 16.96 -9.77 -1.93
C PRO A 23 15.87 -10.85 -1.90
N ARG A 24 15.21 -11.12 -3.05
CA ARG A 24 14.15 -12.13 -3.15
C ARG A 24 14.68 -13.57 -3.04
N ARG A 25 15.97 -13.76 -3.26
CA ARG A 25 16.63 -15.08 -3.21
C ARG A 25 17.15 -15.46 -1.83
N ILE A 26 16.99 -14.63 -0.81
CA ILE A 26 17.50 -14.89 0.54
C ILE A 26 17.10 -16.27 1.05
N GLN A 27 15.81 -16.61 0.98
CA GLN A 27 15.30 -17.88 1.51
C GLN A 27 15.83 -19.11 0.74
N ALA A 28 16.02 -18.98 -0.56
CA ALA A 28 16.55 -20.06 -1.40
C ALA A 28 18.07 -20.22 -1.24
N THR A 29 18.79 -19.14 -0.91
CA THR A 29 20.25 -19.14 -0.79
C THR A 29 20.74 -19.55 0.59
N MET A 30 19.94 -19.33 1.64
CA MET A 30 20.29 -19.69 3.02
C MET A 30 20.72 -21.15 3.19
N PRO A 31 19.98 -22.18 2.73
CA PRO A 31 20.41 -23.57 2.88
C PRO A 31 21.69 -23.88 2.09
N LEU A 32 21.90 -23.20 0.95
CA LEU A 32 23.12 -23.37 0.15
C LEU A 32 24.36 -22.82 0.87
N LEU A 33 24.20 -21.68 1.56
CA LEU A 33 25.27 -21.09 2.36
C LEU A 33 25.64 -21.98 3.54
N VAL A 34 24.67 -22.53 4.26
CA VAL A 34 24.90 -23.46 5.37
C VAL A 34 25.61 -24.72 4.88
N ALA A 35 25.14 -25.33 3.78
CA ALA A 35 25.76 -26.52 3.21
C ALA A 35 27.21 -26.27 2.71
N ALA A 36 27.47 -25.08 2.15
CA ALA A 36 28.83 -24.71 1.73
C ALA A 36 29.76 -24.53 2.93
N ALA A 37 29.27 -23.91 4.01
CA ALA A 37 30.03 -23.72 5.24
C ALA A 37 30.34 -25.07 5.95
N GLU A 38 29.37 -25.99 5.99
CA GLU A 38 29.58 -27.34 6.55
C GLU A 38 30.63 -28.10 5.75
N LYS A 39 30.62 -28.02 4.41
CA LYS A 39 31.67 -28.61 3.57
C LYS A 39 33.06 -28.03 3.82
N ALA A 40 33.10 -26.73 4.21
CA ALA A 40 34.35 -26.08 4.60
C ALA A 40 34.77 -26.33 6.08
N GLY A 41 34.05 -27.19 6.79
CA GLY A 41 34.31 -27.51 8.20
C GLY A 41 33.93 -26.43 9.21
N MET A 42 33.15 -25.42 8.77
CA MET A 42 32.72 -24.31 9.61
C MET A 42 31.33 -24.57 10.19
N LYS A 43 31.20 -24.49 11.50
CA LYS A 43 29.89 -24.51 12.18
C LYS A 43 29.32 -23.11 12.20
N VAL A 44 28.51 -22.74 11.19
CA VAL A 44 27.88 -21.44 11.13
C VAL A 44 26.35 -21.57 11.15
N LYS A 45 25.69 -20.58 11.72
CA LYS A 45 24.23 -20.42 11.66
C LYS A 45 23.93 -19.24 10.74
N ALA A 46 23.35 -19.51 9.59
CA ALA A 46 22.82 -18.46 8.72
C ALA A 46 21.50 -17.96 9.31
N VAL A 47 21.39 -16.66 9.47
CA VAL A 47 20.18 -15.97 9.93
C VAL A 47 19.89 -14.80 9.01
N THR A 48 18.62 -14.42 8.87
CA THR A 48 18.28 -13.21 8.11
C THR A 48 18.74 -11.97 8.88
N TRP A 49 18.97 -10.86 8.19
CA TRP A 49 19.33 -9.61 8.87
C TRP A 49 18.25 -9.17 9.87
N LEU A 50 16.97 -9.50 9.60
CA LEU A 50 15.85 -9.22 10.50
C LEU A 50 15.99 -9.99 11.82
N ASP A 51 16.31 -11.28 11.74
CA ASP A 51 16.51 -12.13 12.91
C ASP A 51 17.80 -11.75 13.66
N ALA A 52 18.86 -11.40 12.93
CA ALA A 52 20.11 -10.92 13.50
C ALA A 52 19.96 -9.57 14.23
N SER A 53 19.01 -8.74 13.80
CA SER A 53 18.72 -7.43 14.40
C SER A 53 17.99 -7.53 15.75
N GLY A 54 17.51 -8.71 16.16
CA GLY A 54 16.86 -8.93 17.45
C GLY A 54 15.67 -8.00 17.69
N ILE A 55 15.73 -7.20 18.77
CA ILE A 55 14.65 -6.26 19.16
C ILE A 55 14.36 -5.23 18.05
N VAL A 56 15.38 -4.79 17.31
CA VAL A 56 15.19 -3.80 16.22
C VAL A 56 14.36 -4.39 15.10
N GLY A 57 14.63 -5.62 14.68
CA GLY A 57 13.85 -6.31 13.66
C GLY A 57 12.39 -6.51 14.08
N GLN A 58 12.16 -6.88 15.34
CA GLN A 58 10.82 -7.01 15.91
C GLN A 58 10.09 -5.66 15.96
N SER A 59 10.76 -4.58 16.38
CA SER A 59 10.20 -3.23 16.40
C SER A 59 9.81 -2.74 15.01
N MET A 60 10.61 -3.04 13.99
CA MET A 60 10.28 -2.76 12.58
C MET A 60 9.03 -3.51 12.11
N GLY A 61 8.87 -4.77 12.54
CA GLY A 61 7.67 -5.56 12.27
C GLY A 61 6.42 -4.94 12.87
N LEU A 62 6.50 -4.54 14.14
CA LEU A 62 5.40 -3.85 14.84
C LEU A 62 5.08 -2.50 14.20
N LEU A 63 6.08 -1.68 13.88
CA LEU A 63 5.88 -0.41 13.20
C LEU A 63 5.16 -0.59 11.86
N ARG A 64 5.59 -1.57 11.06
CA ARG A 64 4.93 -1.91 9.80
C ARG A 64 3.47 -2.32 10.01
N MET A 65 3.18 -3.13 11.03
CA MET A 65 1.81 -3.54 11.37
C MET A 65 0.94 -2.34 11.75
N VAL A 66 1.45 -1.44 12.58
CA VAL A 66 0.74 -0.20 12.98
C VAL A 66 0.47 0.69 11.76
N LEU A 67 1.43 0.85 10.86
CA LEU A 67 1.24 1.62 9.63
C LEU A 67 0.18 1.00 8.71
N TYR A 68 0.18 -0.32 8.53
CA TYR A 68 -0.85 -0.99 7.75
C TYR A 68 -2.23 -0.84 8.38
N LEU A 69 -2.33 -0.95 9.70
CA LEU A 69 -3.58 -0.73 10.42
C LEU A 69 -4.09 0.71 10.25
N ALA A 70 -3.21 1.70 10.37
CA ALA A 70 -3.55 3.10 10.15
C ALA A 70 -4.06 3.33 8.72
N VAL A 71 -3.40 2.79 7.71
CA VAL A 71 -3.84 2.86 6.31
C VAL A 71 -5.20 2.19 6.14
N LEU A 72 -5.41 1.01 6.73
CA LEU A 72 -6.70 0.32 6.67
C LEU A 72 -7.84 1.16 7.28
N ILE A 73 -7.61 1.82 8.41
CA ILE A 73 -8.59 2.71 9.04
C ILE A 73 -8.90 3.90 8.13
N ILE A 74 -7.89 4.54 7.55
CA ILE A 74 -8.07 5.65 6.62
C ILE A 74 -8.92 5.20 5.41
N PHE A 75 -8.66 4.02 4.86
CA PHE A 75 -9.45 3.46 3.77
C PHE A 75 -10.89 3.17 4.19
N ALA A 76 -11.12 2.62 5.39
CA ALA A 76 -12.47 2.37 5.89
C ALA A 76 -13.27 3.67 6.04
N VAL A 77 -12.66 4.72 6.58
CA VAL A 77 -13.28 6.04 6.69
C VAL A 77 -13.57 6.63 5.30
N ALA A 78 -12.62 6.56 4.39
CA ALA A 78 -12.80 7.01 3.00
C ALA A 78 -13.95 6.28 2.30
N LEU A 79 -14.07 4.96 2.48
CA LEU A 79 -15.20 4.17 1.97
C LEU A 79 -16.55 4.69 2.46
N VAL A 80 -16.68 5.00 3.75
CA VAL A 80 -17.92 5.53 4.33
C VAL A 80 -18.26 6.90 3.74
N ILE A 81 -17.26 7.79 3.63
CA ILE A 81 -17.45 9.13 3.07
C ILE A 81 -17.88 9.07 1.59
N ILE A 82 -17.17 8.27 0.79
CA ILE A 82 -17.49 8.10 -0.64
C ILE A 82 -18.90 7.52 -0.79
N ASN A 83 -19.22 6.50 0.01
CA ASN A 83 -20.54 5.87 -0.03
C ASN A 83 -21.66 6.88 0.27
N ASN A 84 -21.53 7.66 1.33
CA ASN A 84 -22.52 8.70 1.68
C ASN A 84 -22.67 9.74 0.57
N ALA A 85 -21.56 10.23 0.02
CA ALA A 85 -21.58 11.20 -1.07
C ALA A 85 -22.28 10.64 -2.33
N MET A 86 -22.00 9.38 -2.68
CA MET A 86 -22.59 8.72 -3.84
C MET A 86 -24.08 8.40 -3.65
N VAL A 87 -24.50 8.04 -2.44
CA VAL A 87 -25.93 7.85 -2.12
C VAL A 87 -26.67 9.17 -2.31
N MET A 88 -26.16 10.28 -1.76
CA MET A 88 -26.75 11.59 -1.93
C MET A 88 -26.82 12.03 -3.41
N ALA A 89 -25.73 11.84 -4.16
CA ALA A 89 -25.70 12.12 -5.60
C ALA A 89 -26.73 11.27 -6.35
N THR A 90 -26.91 10.00 -6.00
CA THR A 90 -27.90 9.11 -6.61
C THR A 90 -29.33 9.57 -6.30
N LEU A 91 -29.61 9.96 -5.04
CA LEU A 91 -30.92 10.47 -4.64
C LEU A 91 -31.29 11.78 -5.37
N GLN A 92 -30.34 12.68 -5.56
CA GLN A 92 -30.56 13.92 -6.33
C GLN A 92 -30.91 13.65 -7.80
N ARG A 93 -30.48 12.51 -8.37
CA ARG A 93 -30.73 12.11 -9.78
C ARG A 93 -31.86 11.08 -9.92
N VAL A 94 -32.66 10.85 -8.87
CA VAL A 94 -33.76 9.85 -8.89
C VAL A 94 -34.74 10.11 -10.03
N LYS A 95 -35.10 11.37 -10.31
CA LYS A 95 -35.99 11.75 -11.42
C LYS A 95 -35.39 11.41 -12.80
N GLU A 96 -34.09 11.68 -12.98
CA GLU A 96 -33.39 11.35 -14.24
C GLU A 96 -33.34 9.83 -14.45
N ILE A 97 -33.02 9.07 -13.38
CA ILE A 97 -33.02 7.61 -13.43
C ILE A 97 -34.43 7.07 -13.69
N GLY A 98 -35.45 7.66 -13.05
CA GLY A 98 -36.85 7.29 -13.25
C GLY A 98 -37.33 7.51 -14.68
N THR A 99 -37.00 8.66 -15.29
CA THR A 99 -37.34 8.95 -16.69
C THR A 99 -36.63 8.02 -17.66
N MET A 100 -35.33 7.76 -17.46
CA MET A 100 -34.58 6.75 -18.24
C MET A 100 -35.27 5.38 -18.19
N ARG A 101 -35.73 4.97 -17.01
CA ARG A 101 -36.43 3.70 -16.86
C ARG A 101 -37.83 3.70 -17.46
N ALA A 102 -38.54 4.80 -17.41
CA ALA A 102 -39.87 4.94 -18.03
C ALA A 102 -39.83 4.80 -19.57
N ILE A 103 -38.72 5.27 -20.20
CA ILE A 103 -38.51 5.11 -21.66
C ILE A 103 -37.86 3.75 -22.02
N GLY A 104 -37.69 2.83 -21.04
CA GLY A 104 -37.27 1.45 -21.28
C GLY A 104 -35.86 1.09 -20.93
N ALA A 105 -35.09 1.94 -20.22
CA ALA A 105 -33.76 1.60 -19.77
C ALA A 105 -33.77 0.40 -18.76
N GLN A 106 -32.98 -0.60 -19.06
CA GLN A 106 -32.86 -1.78 -18.22
C GLN A 106 -32.16 -1.45 -16.88
N ARG A 107 -32.49 -2.17 -15.81
CA ARG A 107 -31.82 -2.03 -14.50
C ARG A 107 -30.30 -2.19 -14.57
N ARG A 108 -29.82 -3.08 -15.45
CA ARG A 108 -28.38 -3.31 -15.68
C ARG A 108 -27.69 -2.08 -16.28
N PHE A 109 -28.39 -1.35 -17.14
CA PHE A 109 -27.84 -0.13 -17.73
C PHE A 109 -27.61 0.93 -16.66
N VAL A 110 -28.57 1.17 -15.78
CA VAL A 110 -28.44 2.10 -14.64
C VAL A 110 -27.31 1.68 -13.71
N LEU A 111 -27.19 0.38 -13.41
CA LEU A 111 -26.09 -0.13 -12.60
C LEU A 111 -24.73 0.18 -13.23
N VAL A 112 -24.57 -0.17 -14.51
CA VAL A 112 -23.30 0.05 -15.24
C VAL A 112 -22.97 1.55 -15.28
N LEU A 113 -23.97 2.40 -15.53
CA LEU A 113 -23.79 3.85 -15.54
C LEU A 113 -23.20 4.37 -14.23
N VAL A 114 -23.80 4.01 -13.09
CA VAL A 114 -23.33 4.42 -11.75
C VAL A 114 -21.96 3.84 -11.45
N VAL A 115 -21.72 2.56 -11.76
CA VAL A 115 -20.41 1.93 -11.52
C VAL A 115 -19.32 2.60 -12.35
N VAL A 116 -19.57 2.86 -13.63
CA VAL A 116 -18.60 3.54 -14.51
C VAL A 116 -18.31 4.95 -14.00
N GLU A 117 -19.33 5.70 -13.56
CA GLU A 117 -19.16 7.04 -12.98
C GLU A 117 -18.25 7.01 -11.75
N VAL A 118 -18.52 6.11 -10.78
CA VAL A 118 -17.72 5.99 -9.56
C VAL A 118 -16.30 5.54 -9.84
N VAL A 119 -16.14 4.52 -10.70
CA VAL A 119 -14.81 3.99 -11.05
C VAL A 119 -14.00 5.04 -11.80
N THR A 120 -14.59 5.76 -12.75
CA THR A 120 -13.91 6.83 -13.49
C THR A 120 -13.46 7.95 -12.53
N THR A 121 -14.34 8.38 -11.65
CA THR A 121 -14.03 9.38 -10.62
C THR A 121 -12.91 8.90 -9.72
N GLY A 122 -13.00 7.66 -9.25
CA GLY A 122 -11.97 7.03 -8.41
C GLY A 122 -10.60 6.93 -9.10
N LEU A 123 -10.57 6.58 -10.38
CA LEU A 123 -9.32 6.51 -11.15
C LEU A 123 -8.71 7.90 -11.40
N VAL A 124 -9.54 8.90 -11.73
CA VAL A 124 -9.06 10.27 -11.96
C VAL A 124 -8.47 10.86 -10.68
N PHE A 125 -9.25 10.88 -9.60
CA PHE A 125 -8.81 11.47 -8.33
C PHE A 125 -7.77 10.61 -7.62
N GLY A 126 -7.86 9.28 -7.71
CA GLY A 126 -6.84 8.36 -7.23
C GLY A 126 -5.53 8.51 -7.98
N GLY A 127 -5.58 8.69 -9.31
CA GLY A 127 -4.42 8.99 -10.15
C GLY A 127 -3.76 10.32 -9.78
N LEU A 128 -4.55 11.38 -9.58
CA LEU A 128 -4.06 12.67 -9.10
C LEU A 128 -3.41 12.54 -7.71
N GLY A 129 -4.04 11.81 -6.78
CA GLY A 129 -3.49 11.54 -5.47
C GLY A 129 -2.16 10.77 -5.53
N ALA A 130 -2.06 9.76 -6.40
CA ALA A 130 -0.82 9.04 -6.63
C ALA A 130 0.28 9.96 -7.18
N LEU A 131 -0.04 10.82 -8.14
CA LEU A 131 0.90 11.79 -8.71
C LEU A 131 1.42 12.75 -7.64
N VAL A 132 0.55 13.33 -6.82
CA VAL A 132 0.94 14.20 -5.70
C VAL A 132 1.79 13.43 -4.70
N GLY A 133 1.43 12.20 -4.36
CA GLY A 133 2.23 11.35 -3.48
C GLY A 133 3.64 11.07 -4.01
N ILE A 134 3.76 10.78 -5.32
CA ILE A 134 5.06 10.60 -5.98
C ILE A 134 5.90 11.89 -5.88
N LEU A 135 5.31 13.04 -6.20
CA LEU A 135 5.99 14.34 -6.13
C LEU A 135 6.51 14.65 -4.73
N ILE A 136 5.69 14.40 -3.68
CA ILE A 136 6.09 14.60 -2.29
C ILE A 136 7.28 13.70 -1.93
N VAL A 137 7.21 12.40 -2.26
CA VAL A 137 8.29 11.46 -1.95
C VAL A 137 9.57 11.81 -2.70
N GLN A 138 9.48 12.23 -3.95
CA GLN A 138 10.65 12.70 -4.72
C GLN A 138 11.23 13.99 -4.14
N ALA A 139 10.40 14.95 -3.77
CA ALA A 139 10.85 16.19 -3.16
C ALA A 139 11.61 15.94 -1.84
N ILE A 140 11.09 15.03 -0.98
CA ILE A 140 11.80 14.61 0.23
C ILE A 140 13.14 13.94 -0.12
N GLY A 141 13.18 13.10 -1.16
CA GLY A 141 14.41 12.46 -1.63
C GLY A 141 15.46 13.50 -2.10
N TRP A 142 15.05 14.51 -2.85
CA TRP A 142 15.95 15.61 -3.31
C TRP A 142 16.41 16.52 -2.18
N ALA A 143 15.58 16.70 -1.15
CA ALA A 143 15.96 17.45 0.06
C ALA A 143 16.97 16.71 0.95
N GLY A 144 17.42 15.51 0.56
CA GLY A 144 18.36 14.71 1.34
C GLY A 144 17.68 13.71 2.30
N GLY A 145 16.36 13.55 2.20
CA GLY A 145 15.60 12.65 3.06
C GLY A 145 15.15 13.29 4.38
N ILE A 146 14.65 12.47 5.28
CA ILE A 146 14.23 12.87 6.63
C ILE A 146 15.43 12.68 7.55
N ALA A 147 16.02 13.79 8.02
CA ALA A 147 17.20 13.77 8.88
C ALA A 147 16.87 13.16 10.26
N ALA A 148 17.80 12.35 10.80
CA ALA A 148 17.72 11.88 12.16
C ALA A 148 18.08 13.01 13.13
N THR A 149 17.13 13.43 13.97
CA THR A 149 17.29 14.55 14.93
C THR A 149 17.81 14.08 16.28
N ASN A 150 17.79 12.80 16.57
CA ASN A 150 18.28 12.21 17.82
C ASN A 150 18.90 10.83 17.59
N ASP A 151 19.62 10.33 18.60
CA ASP A 151 20.32 9.05 18.54
C ASP A 151 19.36 7.86 18.31
N THR A 152 18.14 7.94 18.80
CA THR A 152 17.12 6.91 18.58
C THR A 152 16.70 6.86 17.12
N MET A 153 16.50 8.00 16.48
CA MET A 153 16.19 8.07 15.05
C MET A 153 17.39 7.64 14.20
N TYR A 154 18.60 8.03 14.60
CA TYR A 154 19.82 7.59 13.92
C TYR A 154 19.93 6.06 13.92
N PHE A 155 19.64 5.44 15.06
CA PHE A 155 19.61 4.00 15.20
C PHE A 155 18.47 3.35 14.37
N LEU A 156 17.27 3.93 14.41
CA LEU A 156 16.09 3.44 13.70
C LEU A 156 16.26 3.52 12.17
N PHE A 157 16.86 4.60 11.67
CA PHE A 157 17.11 4.82 10.23
C PHE A 157 18.36 4.08 9.74
N SER A 158 19.15 3.51 10.64
CA SER A 158 20.48 2.93 10.35
C SER A 158 21.41 3.92 9.66
N GLY A 159 21.27 5.23 9.98
CA GLY A 159 22.04 6.29 9.36
C GLY A 159 21.53 7.69 9.65
N PRO A 160 22.17 8.72 9.07
CA PRO A 160 21.86 10.12 9.37
C PRO A 160 20.52 10.60 8.77
N ALA A 161 20.01 9.91 7.76
CA ALA A 161 18.74 10.27 7.12
C ALA A 161 18.03 9.06 6.51
N LEU A 162 16.70 9.09 6.56
CA LEU A 162 15.82 8.14 5.87
C LEU A 162 15.48 8.70 4.48
N ILE A 163 15.97 8.05 3.44
CA ILE A 163 15.67 8.41 2.05
C ILE A 163 14.54 7.51 1.54
N PRO A 164 13.32 8.02 1.38
CA PRO A 164 12.21 7.23 0.87
C PRO A 164 12.44 6.91 -0.62
N ARG A 165 12.15 5.67 -1.01
CA ARG A 165 12.22 5.22 -2.41
C ARG A 165 10.90 4.59 -2.82
N LEU A 166 10.39 5.01 -3.96
CA LEU A 166 9.20 4.43 -4.56
C LEU A 166 9.60 3.27 -5.47
N GLY A 167 9.10 2.08 -5.15
CA GLY A 167 9.20 0.93 -6.04
C GLY A 167 8.04 0.89 -7.03
N THR A 168 8.28 0.46 -8.27
CA THR A 168 7.23 0.26 -9.28
C THR A 168 6.15 -0.71 -8.82
N ALA A 169 6.54 -1.77 -8.10
CA ALA A 169 5.60 -2.71 -7.51
C ALA A 169 4.65 -2.05 -6.50
N SER A 170 5.15 -1.14 -5.66
CA SER A 170 4.34 -0.40 -4.69
C SER A 170 3.33 0.53 -5.39
N LEU A 171 3.73 1.18 -6.48
CA LEU A 171 2.84 2.02 -7.28
C LEU A 171 1.72 1.20 -7.92
N LEU A 172 2.05 0.06 -8.54
CA LEU A 172 1.06 -0.83 -9.13
C LEU A 172 0.08 -1.37 -8.08
N THR A 173 0.59 -1.76 -6.91
CA THR A 173 -0.25 -2.22 -5.80
C THR A 173 -1.19 -1.12 -5.32
N SER A 174 -0.72 0.13 -5.20
CA SER A 174 -1.55 1.28 -4.81
C SER A 174 -2.65 1.55 -5.81
N VAL A 175 -2.35 1.53 -7.11
CA VAL A 175 -3.36 1.70 -8.17
C VAL A 175 -4.39 0.57 -8.15
N ALA A 176 -3.94 -0.68 -7.96
CA ALA A 176 -4.85 -1.83 -7.86
C ALA A 176 -5.78 -1.71 -6.63
N ILE A 177 -5.27 -1.24 -5.49
CA ILE A 177 -6.07 -1.00 -4.28
C ILE A 177 -7.11 0.10 -4.55
N VAL A 178 -6.73 1.23 -5.15
CA VAL A 178 -7.65 2.32 -5.50
C VAL A 178 -8.76 1.81 -6.40
N PHE A 179 -8.42 1.03 -7.43
CA PHE A 179 -9.40 0.43 -8.34
C PHE A 179 -10.38 -0.49 -7.61
N LEU A 180 -9.86 -1.39 -6.76
CA LEU A 180 -10.67 -2.30 -5.97
C LEU A 180 -11.63 -1.54 -5.04
N VAL A 181 -11.12 -0.54 -4.31
CA VAL A 181 -11.91 0.31 -3.41
C VAL A 181 -12.99 1.08 -4.17
N SER A 182 -12.68 1.61 -5.36
CA SER A 182 -13.66 2.30 -6.21
C SER A 182 -14.80 1.38 -6.62
N ILE A 183 -14.51 0.13 -7.01
CA ILE A 183 -15.55 -0.86 -7.32
C ILE A 183 -16.41 -1.19 -6.09
N LEU A 184 -15.77 -1.45 -4.94
CA LEU A 184 -16.49 -1.76 -3.70
C LEU A 184 -17.39 -0.60 -3.27
N SER A 185 -16.90 0.64 -3.37
CA SER A 185 -17.67 1.84 -3.06
C SER A 185 -18.86 2.05 -4.00
N ALA A 186 -18.75 1.60 -5.25
CA ALA A 186 -19.82 1.73 -6.25
C ALA A 186 -20.98 0.76 -6.02
N LEU A 187 -20.75 -0.39 -5.36
CA LEU A 187 -21.75 -1.46 -5.28
C LEU A 187 -23.04 -1.02 -4.58
N TYR A 188 -22.92 -0.37 -3.43
CA TYR A 188 -24.09 0.03 -2.65
C TYR A 188 -24.95 1.10 -3.37
N PRO A 189 -24.40 2.25 -3.83
CA PRO A 189 -25.19 3.25 -4.56
C PRO A 189 -25.73 2.71 -5.90
N ALA A 190 -25.00 1.83 -6.59
CA ALA A 190 -25.48 1.20 -7.80
C ALA A 190 -26.69 0.29 -7.57
N VAL A 191 -26.69 -0.49 -6.48
CA VAL A 191 -27.85 -1.30 -6.08
C VAL A 191 -29.02 -0.42 -5.68
N LEU A 192 -28.77 0.69 -4.98
CA LEU A 192 -29.80 1.66 -4.62
C LEU A 192 -30.45 2.28 -5.86
N ALA A 193 -29.63 2.72 -6.81
CA ALA A 193 -30.12 3.30 -8.09
C ALA A 193 -30.98 2.31 -8.89
N MET A 194 -30.67 1.01 -8.88
CA MET A 194 -31.47 -0.01 -9.55
C MET A 194 -32.87 -0.21 -8.92
N ARG A 195 -33.05 0.10 -7.66
CA ARG A 195 -34.31 -0.07 -6.94
C ARG A 195 -35.30 1.06 -7.21
N VAL A 196 -34.84 2.20 -7.70
CA VAL A 196 -35.71 3.33 -8.06
C VAL A 196 -36.79 2.88 -9.05
N THR A 197 -38.06 3.03 -8.68
CA THR A 197 -39.18 2.76 -9.59
C THR A 197 -39.62 4.03 -10.29
N PRO A 198 -40.12 3.97 -11.57
CA PRO A 198 -40.64 5.13 -12.25
C PRO A 198 -41.75 5.86 -11.49
N LEU A 199 -42.56 5.12 -10.73
CA LEU A 199 -43.65 5.67 -9.92
C LEU A 199 -43.12 6.52 -8.76
N GLU A 200 -42.13 6.01 -8.00
CA GLU A 200 -41.50 6.76 -6.91
C GLU A 200 -40.78 8.01 -7.39
N ALA A 201 -40.17 7.95 -8.58
CA ALA A 201 -39.49 9.10 -9.19
C ALA A 201 -40.48 10.25 -9.57
N MET A 202 -41.74 9.93 -9.81
CA MET A 202 -42.80 10.92 -10.14
C MET A 202 -43.50 11.49 -8.90
N GLN A 203 -43.48 10.76 -7.76
CA GLN A 203 -44.15 11.16 -6.53
C GLN A 203 -43.26 11.96 -5.56
N SER A 204 -42.01 12.14 -5.87
CA SER A 204 -41.03 12.85 -5.02
C SER A 204 -41.13 14.38 -5.06
N ASP A 205 -42.29 14.94 -5.44
CA ASP A 205 -42.56 16.38 -5.49
C ASP A 205 -43.48 16.89 -4.38
N GLU A 206 -43.85 16.04 -3.41
CA GLU A 206 -44.51 16.44 -2.16
C GLU A 206 -43.54 16.24 -0.97
#